data_34d365d4bfbafe1db4cab2d315b4438e
#
_entry.id   34d365d4bfbafe1db4cab2d315b4438e
#
_cell.length_a   1.000
_cell.length_b   1.000
_cell.length_c   1.000
_cell.angle_alpha   90.00
_cell.angle_beta   90.00
_cell.angle_gamma   90.00
#
_symmetry.space_group_name_H-M   'P 1'
#
loop_
_entity.id
_entity.type
_entity.pdbx_description
1 polymer ?
#
loop_
_entity_poly.entity_id
_entity_poly.type
_entity_poly.pdbx_seq_one_letter_code
_entity_poly.pdbx_strand_id
1 'polypeptide(L)'
;MRSPTMEAPYFTFLEEPDHMGIRPVAGGVAAVATRIAPEKSTPNEDSAAVIPLGADQAILMVADGLGGHASGEIASRLAIEQMELSLRERIEEFEQPFDSELVRAAIITGIERANQAVLDLGNGAATTLCVAEIQQDTVRVYHIGDSVIMLIGQRGKIKFQTLAHSPIGYAVESGMMDEADAIHHEERHLISNVIGSTEMRIEMGPVRKMAYRDTLLLSSDGLVDNLLTEEIVERCRKGPLPRAVERLVTDARQRMERGPNGSHPSKPDDLTVVAFRRSR
;
A
#
# COMPACT_ATOMS: atom_id res chain seq x y z
N MET A 1 -29.91 19.24 10.34
CA MET A 1 -29.23 17.91 10.41
C MET A 1 -27.75 18.20 10.29
N ARG A 2 -26.93 17.69 11.22
CA ARG A 2 -25.48 17.85 11.09
C ARG A 2 -25.03 16.90 9.97
N SER A 3 -24.32 17.43 8.95
CA SER A 3 -23.63 16.60 7.95
C SER A 3 -22.83 15.53 8.70
N PRO A 4 -22.83 14.25 8.26
CA PRO A 4 -21.94 13.27 8.81
C PRO A 4 -20.52 13.76 8.54
N THR A 5 -19.84 14.25 9.58
CA THR A 5 -18.41 14.53 9.52
C THR A 5 -17.71 13.24 9.15
N MET A 6 -16.92 13.26 8.08
CA MET A 6 -16.02 12.15 7.77
C MET A 6 -15.23 11.84 9.04
N GLU A 7 -15.30 10.61 9.51
CA GLU A 7 -14.49 10.19 10.64
C GLU A 7 -13.02 10.44 10.31
N ALA A 8 -12.25 10.90 11.29
CA ALA A 8 -10.81 11.05 11.12
C ALA A 8 -10.21 9.72 10.62
N PRO A 9 -9.18 9.73 9.78
CA PRO A 9 -8.55 8.50 9.30
C PRO A 9 -8.23 7.62 10.50
N TYR A 10 -8.66 6.35 10.45
CA TYR A 10 -8.44 5.45 11.58
C TYR A 10 -6.97 5.15 11.82
N PHE A 11 -6.16 5.26 10.77
CA PHE A 11 -4.73 5.08 10.84
C PHE A 11 -4.05 6.04 9.89
N THR A 12 -3.43 7.05 10.45
CA THR A 12 -2.41 7.83 9.79
C THR A 12 -1.12 7.53 10.56
N PHE A 13 -0.25 6.71 10.00
CA PHE A 13 0.99 6.31 10.65
C PHE A 13 2.07 7.32 10.33
N LEU A 14 1.98 8.47 10.95
CA LEU A 14 2.93 9.56 10.77
C LEU A 14 3.93 9.65 11.91
N GLU A 15 3.71 8.92 13.02
CA GLU A 15 4.47 9.20 14.26
C GLU A 15 4.88 7.96 15.07
N GLU A 16 4.38 6.75 14.76
CA GLU A 16 4.73 5.55 15.54
C GLU A 16 5.54 4.54 14.71
N PRO A 17 6.81 4.30 15.05
CA PRO A 17 7.72 3.49 14.23
C PRO A 17 7.38 1.98 14.21
N ASP A 18 6.70 1.48 15.25
CA ASP A 18 6.35 0.06 15.39
C ASP A 18 4.89 -0.08 15.86
N HIS A 19 3.94 -0.03 14.93
CA HIS A 19 2.52 -0.06 15.26
C HIS A 19 1.78 -1.22 14.59
N MET A 20 0.75 -1.72 15.28
CA MET A 20 -0.26 -2.61 14.71
C MET A 20 -1.65 -2.17 15.14
N GLY A 21 -2.51 -1.94 14.17
CA GLY A 21 -3.89 -1.51 14.40
C GLY A 21 -4.91 -2.38 13.68
N ILE A 22 -6.10 -2.52 14.28
CA ILE A 22 -7.22 -3.30 13.74
C ILE A 22 -8.49 -2.47 13.87
N ARG A 23 -9.24 -2.33 12.77
CA ARG A 23 -10.51 -1.58 12.78
C ARG A 23 -11.58 -2.21 11.88
N PRO A 24 -12.84 -2.18 12.31
CA PRO A 24 -13.98 -2.42 11.42
C PRO A 24 -14.06 -1.28 10.39
N VAL A 25 -14.20 -1.62 9.12
CA VAL A 25 -14.34 -0.64 8.01
C VAL A 25 -15.00 -1.31 6.81
N ALA A 26 -15.81 -0.59 6.06
CA ALA A 26 -16.42 -1.03 4.79
C ALA A 26 -17.05 -2.44 4.86
N GLY A 27 -17.83 -2.73 5.90
CA GLY A 27 -18.44 -4.05 6.10
C GLY A 27 -17.45 -5.19 6.33
N GLY A 28 -16.22 -4.88 6.73
CA GLY A 28 -15.14 -5.83 6.97
C GLY A 28 -14.21 -5.41 8.11
N VAL A 29 -12.99 -5.90 8.06
CA VAL A 29 -11.93 -5.57 9.01
C VAL A 29 -10.67 -5.22 8.23
N ALA A 30 -10.07 -4.08 8.56
CA ALA A 30 -8.71 -3.73 8.16
C ALA A 30 -7.73 -4.02 9.31
N ALA A 31 -6.56 -4.52 8.97
CA ALA A 31 -5.42 -4.67 9.86
C ALA A 31 -4.22 -3.97 9.22
N VAL A 32 -3.53 -3.15 9.99
CA VAL A 32 -2.37 -2.38 9.53
C VAL A 32 -1.21 -2.67 10.45
N ALA A 33 -0.03 -2.87 9.89
CA ALA A 33 1.20 -2.95 10.65
C ALA A 33 2.31 -2.19 9.91
N THR A 34 3.10 -1.43 10.66
CA THR A 34 4.30 -0.77 10.16
C THR A 34 5.47 -1.09 11.09
N ARG A 35 6.65 -1.24 10.52
CA ARG A 35 7.90 -1.52 11.23
C ARG A 35 9.03 -0.76 10.56
N ILE A 36 9.86 -0.15 11.37
CA ILE A 36 11.11 0.44 10.91
C ILE A 36 12.12 -0.65 10.57
N ALA A 37 12.98 -0.40 9.60
CA ALA A 37 14.05 -1.32 9.22
C ALA A 37 14.93 -1.69 10.42
N PRO A 38 15.44 -2.93 10.54
CA PRO A 38 16.39 -3.29 11.58
C PRO A 38 17.62 -2.38 11.54
N GLU A 39 18.05 -1.91 12.72
CA GLU A 39 19.24 -1.05 12.91
C GLU A 39 19.14 0.34 12.25
N LYS A 40 18.00 0.71 11.64
CA LYS A 40 17.77 2.05 11.10
C LYS A 40 17.63 3.05 12.25
N SER A 41 18.36 4.16 12.18
CA SER A 41 18.32 5.26 13.16
C SER A 41 17.53 6.49 12.68
N THR A 42 17.12 6.50 11.41
CA THR A 42 16.26 7.53 10.83
C THR A 42 14.79 7.16 11.01
N PRO A 43 13.85 8.09 10.89
CA PRO A 43 12.42 7.79 10.91
C PRO A 43 12.00 6.74 9.87
N ASN A 44 10.85 6.12 10.09
CA ASN A 44 10.19 5.28 9.10
C ASN A 44 9.79 6.13 7.88
N GLU A 45 10.18 5.71 6.69
CA GLU A 45 9.88 6.40 5.44
C GLU A 45 8.57 5.93 4.81
N ASP A 46 7.97 4.86 5.35
CA ASP A 46 6.63 4.41 4.96
C ASP A 46 5.52 5.22 5.61
N SER A 47 4.43 5.42 4.89
CA SER A 47 3.19 5.98 5.41
C SER A 47 1.99 5.16 4.94
N ALA A 48 0.94 5.07 5.76
CA ALA A 48 -0.27 4.37 5.40
C ALA A 48 -1.52 5.05 5.95
N ALA A 49 -2.67 4.81 5.33
CA ALA A 49 -3.96 5.24 5.86
C ALA A 49 -5.08 4.27 5.51
N VAL A 50 -6.09 4.23 6.38
CA VAL A 50 -7.38 3.59 6.16
C VAL A 50 -8.45 4.64 6.41
N ILE A 51 -9.12 5.08 5.36
CA ILE A 51 -10.13 6.14 5.39
C ILE A 51 -11.51 5.53 5.18
N PRO A 52 -12.39 5.48 6.20
CA PRO A 52 -13.76 5.06 6.02
C PRO A 52 -14.54 6.15 5.28
N LEU A 53 -15.27 5.78 4.25
CA LEU A 53 -16.17 6.68 3.52
C LEU A 53 -17.65 6.40 3.83
N GLY A 54 -17.93 5.36 4.58
CA GLY A 54 -19.28 4.93 4.96
C GLY A 54 -19.33 3.46 5.39
N ALA A 55 -20.54 2.92 5.49
CA ALA A 55 -20.74 1.55 5.95
C ALA A 55 -20.04 0.50 5.09
N ASP A 56 -20.03 0.71 3.76
CA ASP A 56 -19.55 -0.26 2.77
C ASP A 56 -18.46 0.31 1.86
N GLN A 57 -17.91 1.48 2.19
CA GLN A 57 -16.92 2.19 1.38
C GLN A 57 -15.71 2.58 2.21
N ALA A 58 -14.51 2.39 1.66
CA ALA A 58 -13.25 2.81 2.27
C ALA A 58 -12.14 2.97 1.24
N ILE A 59 -11.13 3.77 1.61
CA ILE A 59 -9.86 3.87 0.90
C ILE A 59 -8.76 3.30 1.80
N LEU A 60 -7.95 2.42 1.24
CA LEU A 60 -6.72 1.92 1.87
C LEU A 60 -5.53 2.46 1.09
N MET A 61 -4.49 2.90 1.78
CA MET A 61 -3.30 3.49 1.14
C MET A 61 -2.02 3.03 1.82
N VAL A 62 -0.97 2.85 1.02
CA VAL A 62 0.42 2.69 1.43
C VAL A 62 1.28 3.55 0.51
N ALA A 63 2.22 4.27 1.09
CA ALA A 63 3.23 5.07 0.40
C ALA A 63 4.59 4.75 1.01
N ASP A 64 5.57 4.44 0.17
CA ASP A 64 6.94 4.11 0.52
C ASP A 64 7.83 5.25 0.05
N GLY A 65 8.48 5.91 0.99
CA GLY A 65 9.23 7.14 0.74
C GLY A 65 10.65 6.87 0.28
N LEU A 66 11.04 7.56 -0.78
CA LEU A 66 12.33 7.45 -1.43
C LEU A 66 13.11 8.77 -1.32
N GLY A 67 14.37 8.70 -0.93
CA GLY A 67 15.24 9.87 -0.90
C GLY A 67 16.22 9.85 0.27
N GLY A 68 17.41 10.41 0.07
CA GLY A 68 18.40 10.51 1.14
C GLY A 68 18.01 11.55 2.22
N HIS A 69 18.36 11.30 3.49
CA HIS A 69 18.26 12.26 4.59
C HIS A 69 16.85 12.77 4.93
N ALA A 70 15.98 11.94 5.47
CA ALA A 70 14.63 12.29 5.96
C ALA A 70 13.65 12.84 4.90
N SER A 71 14.02 12.83 3.62
CA SER A 71 13.16 13.32 2.54
C SER A 71 12.07 12.33 2.15
N GLY A 72 12.33 11.03 2.26
CA GLY A 72 11.37 9.96 1.97
C GLY A 72 10.18 9.98 2.92
N GLU A 73 10.43 10.10 4.24
CA GLU A 73 9.38 10.24 5.25
C GLU A 73 8.44 11.42 4.95
N ILE A 74 9.01 12.57 4.57
CA ILE A 74 8.21 13.75 4.23
C ILE A 74 7.38 13.50 2.97
N ALA A 75 7.95 12.87 1.94
CA ALA A 75 7.26 12.60 0.69
C ALA A 75 6.09 11.62 0.87
N SER A 76 6.28 10.50 1.55
CA SER A 76 5.24 9.51 1.78
C SER A 76 4.10 10.07 2.64
N ARG A 77 4.44 10.80 3.72
CA ARG A 77 3.47 11.50 4.55
C ARG A 77 2.65 12.50 3.75
N LEU A 78 3.33 13.37 3.00
CA LEU A 78 2.70 14.41 2.20
C LEU A 78 1.75 13.81 1.14
N ALA A 79 2.13 12.69 0.54
CA ALA A 79 1.25 11.97 -0.38
C ALA A 79 -0.04 11.50 0.30
N ILE A 80 0.03 10.91 1.48
CA ILE A 80 -1.15 10.48 2.24
C ILE A 80 -2.01 11.68 2.67
N GLU A 81 -1.40 12.77 3.15
CA GLU A 81 -2.10 13.99 3.57
C GLU A 81 -2.88 14.64 2.41
N GLN A 82 -2.27 14.74 1.21
CA GLN A 82 -2.94 15.30 0.04
C GLN A 82 -4.09 14.42 -0.45
N MET A 83 -3.94 13.11 -0.37
CA MET A 83 -5.02 12.16 -0.65
C MET A 83 -6.20 12.35 0.31
N GLU A 84 -5.93 12.42 1.63
CA GLU A 84 -6.96 12.65 2.64
C GLU A 84 -7.69 13.98 2.41
N LEU A 85 -6.93 15.05 2.18
CA LEU A 85 -7.47 16.40 1.93
C LEU A 85 -8.40 16.40 0.71
N SER A 86 -7.96 15.80 -0.41
CA SER A 86 -8.77 15.73 -1.63
C SER A 86 -10.06 14.93 -1.44
N LEU A 87 -9.98 13.79 -0.73
CA LEU A 87 -11.17 13.01 -0.40
C LEU A 87 -12.13 13.80 0.47
N ARG A 88 -11.64 14.47 1.52
CA ARG A 88 -12.45 15.27 2.42
C ARG A 88 -13.17 16.40 1.69
N GLU A 89 -12.45 17.23 0.95
CA GLU A 89 -13.00 18.37 0.21
C GLU A 89 -14.10 17.98 -0.78
N ARG A 90 -13.90 16.83 -1.46
CA ARG A 90 -14.86 16.38 -2.47
C ARG A 90 -16.10 15.71 -1.90
N ILE A 91 -15.99 15.07 -0.73
CA ILE A 91 -17.05 14.22 -0.17
C ILE A 91 -17.90 15.01 0.85
N GLU A 92 -17.37 16.08 1.47
CA GLU A 92 -18.13 16.90 2.45
C GLU A 92 -19.41 17.51 1.89
N GLU A 93 -19.52 17.72 0.57
CA GLU A 93 -20.68 18.31 -0.09
C GLU A 93 -21.77 17.30 -0.47
N PHE A 94 -21.55 15.99 -0.29
CA PHE A 94 -22.42 14.91 -0.80
C PHE A 94 -22.91 13.99 0.33
N GLU A 95 -24.10 13.40 0.09
CA GLU A 95 -24.67 12.40 1.00
C GLU A 95 -24.18 10.99 0.66
N GLN A 96 -24.06 10.14 1.69
CA GLN A 96 -23.69 8.73 1.54
C GLN A 96 -24.87 7.87 1.03
N PRO A 97 -24.61 6.75 0.31
CA PRO A 97 -23.30 6.28 -0.16
C PRO A 97 -22.77 7.15 -1.30
N PHE A 98 -21.46 7.39 -1.31
CA PHE A 98 -20.85 8.22 -2.35
C PHE A 98 -20.80 7.50 -3.69
N ASP A 99 -21.07 8.24 -4.78
CA ASP A 99 -20.94 7.73 -6.13
C ASP A 99 -19.48 7.35 -6.45
N SER A 100 -19.28 6.24 -7.14
CA SER A 100 -17.96 5.75 -7.53
C SER A 100 -17.19 6.72 -8.42
N GLU A 101 -17.86 7.49 -9.28
CA GLU A 101 -17.22 8.50 -10.10
C GLU A 101 -16.72 9.69 -9.27
N LEU A 102 -17.48 10.08 -8.25
CA LEU A 102 -17.07 11.12 -7.31
C LEU A 102 -15.82 10.71 -6.52
N VAL A 103 -15.85 9.51 -5.95
CA VAL A 103 -14.71 8.95 -5.20
C VAL A 103 -13.47 8.81 -6.09
N ARG A 104 -13.65 8.29 -7.31
CA ARG A 104 -12.57 8.18 -8.30
C ARG A 104 -11.96 9.54 -8.64
N ALA A 105 -12.80 10.54 -8.90
CA ALA A 105 -12.31 11.89 -9.19
C ALA A 105 -11.52 12.48 -8.02
N ALA A 106 -11.99 12.26 -6.78
CA ALA A 106 -11.27 12.68 -5.59
C ALA A 106 -9.90 11.98 -5.46
N ILE A 107 -9.82 10.67 -5.73
CA ILE A 107 -8.57 9.91 -5.71
C ILE A 107 -7.59 10.46 -6.75
N ILE A 108 -8.00 10.62 -8.00
CA ILE A 108 -7.14 11.13 -9.07
C ILE A 108 -6.63 12.53 -8.73
N THR A 109 -7.52 13.43 -8.30
CA THR A 109 -7.13 14.78 -7.86
C THR A 109 -6.15 14.74 -6.68
N GLY A 110 -6.36 13.82 -5.74
CA GLY A 110 -5.46 13.62 -4.59
C GLY A 110 -4.07 13.17 -5.02
N ILE A 111 -3.97 12.23 -5.96
CA ILE A 111 -2.70 11.75 -6.52
C ILE A 111 -1.96 12.89 -7.25
N GLU A 112 -2.67 13.68 -8.07
CA GLU A 112 -2.08 14.83 -8.77
C GLU A 112 -1.57 15.89 -7.80
N ARG A 113 -2.34 16.20 -6.74
CA ARG A 113 -1.92 17.12 -5.67
C ARG A 113 -0.72 16.57 -4.89
N ALA A 114 -0.71 15.28 -4.57
CA ALA A 114 0.41 14.62 -3.92
C ALA A 114 1.69 14.77 -4.76
N ASN A 115 1.59 14.49 -6.07
CA ASN A 115 2.72 14.64 -6.96
C ASN A 115 3.25 16.08 -6.99
N GLN A 116 2.37 17.08 -7.11
CA GLN A 116 2.78 18.47 -7.12
C GLN A 116 3.40 18.90 -5.78
N ALA A 117 2.81 18.48 -4.66
CA ALA A 117 3.31 18.83 -3.33
C ALA A 117 4.72 18.24 -3.07
N VAL A 118 4.99 17.01 -3.53
CA VAL A 118 6.32 16.41 -3.43
C VAL A 118 7.32 17.07 -4.38
N LEU A 119 6.92 17.42 -5.61
CA LEU A 119 7.75 18.21 -6.53
C LEU A 119 8.14 19.56 -5.94
N ASP A 120 7.21 20.23 -5.24
CA ASP A 120 7.44 21.55 -4.65
C ASP A 120 8.45 21.53 -3.48
N LEU A 121 8.79 20.35 -2.93
CA LEU A 121 9.90 20.21 -1.97
C LEU A 121 11.25 20.56 -2.61
N GLY A 122 11.41 20.36 -3.92
CA GLY A 122 12.58 20.79 -4.68
C GLY A 122 13.91 20.11 -4.29
N ASN A 123 13.86 19.03 -3.54
CA ASN A 123 15.02 18.32 -2.96
C ASN A 123 15.25 16.92 -3.53
N GLY A 124 14.46 16.52 -4.55
CA GLY A 124 14.53 15.20 -5.15
C GLY A 124 13.87 14.08 -4.34
N ALA A 125 13.09 14.42 -3.32
CA ALA A 125 12.26 13.47 -2.59
C ALA A 125 11.21 12.86 -3.54
N ALA A 126 10.88 11.59 -3.31
CA ALA A 126 9.86 10.88 -4.05
C ALA A 126 9.17 9.86 -3.15
N THR A 127 8.05 9.30 -3.61
CA THR A 127 7.39 8.19 -2.91
C THR A 127 6.62 7.33 -3.88
N THR A 128 6.41 6.07 -3.53
CA THR A 128 5.39 5.22 -4.17
C THR A 128 4.00 5.62 -3.69
N LEU A 129 2.97 5.11 -4.33
CA LEU A 129 1.61 5.18 -3.79
C LEU A 129 0.76 4.02 -4.30
N CYS A 130 0.27 3.21 -3.37
CA CYS A 130 -0.75 2.21 -3.56
C CYS A 130 -2.07 2.68 -2.97
N VAL A 131 -3.14 2.69 -3.75
CA VAL A 131 -4.49 3.05 -3.29
C VAL A 131 -5.47 1.94 -3.68
N ALA A 132 -6.27 1.48 -2.73
CA ALA A 132 -7.38 0.57 -2.98
C ALA A 132 -8.70 1.22 -2.57
N GLU A 133 -9.56 1.45 -3.56
CA GLU A 133 -10.93 1.94 -3.40
C GLU A 133 -11.86 0.75 -3.22
N ILE A 134 -12.44 0.60 -2.02
CA ILE A 134 -13.42 -0.44 -1.71
C ILE A 134 -14.80 0.16 -1.80
N GLN A 135 -15.66 -0.48 -2.60
CA GLN A 135 -17.07 -0.15 -2.68
C GLN A 135 -17.89 -1.44 -2.62
N GLN A 136 -18.61 -1.66 -1.52
CA GLN A 136 -19.38 -2.87 -1.26
C GLN A 136 -18.55 -4.15 -1.42
N ASP A 137 -18.82 -4.94 -2.47
CA ASP A 137 -18.09 -6.18 -2.77
C ASP A 137 -17.10 -6.05 -3.93
N THR A 138 -16.70 -4.82 -4.24
CA THR A 138 -15.76 -4.54 -5.32
C THR A 138 -14.55 -3.74 -4.81
N VAL A 139 -13.45 -3.84 -5.53
CA VAL A 139 -12.24 -3.06 -5.34
C VAL A 139 -11.72 -2.55 -6.67
N ARG A 140 -11.29 -1.30 -6.69
CA ARG A 140 -10.47 -0.69 -7.75
C ARG A 140 -9.15 -0.25 -7.14
N VAL A 141 -8.07 -0.35 -7.91
CA VAL A 141 -6.74 0.01 -7.45
C VAL A 141 -6.14 1.11 -8.31
N TYR A 142 -5.28 1.92 -7.68
CA TYR A 142 -4.45 2.94 -8.31
C TYR A 142 -3.04 2.73 -7.80
N HIS A 143 -2.07 2.76 -8.70
CA HIS A 143 -0.72 2.32 -8.39
C HIS A 143 0.34 3.20 -9.05
N ILE A 144 1.31 3.62 -8.25
CA ILE A 144 2.52 4.34 -8.67
C ILE A 144 3.68 3.77 -7.85
N GLY A 145 4.70 3.22 -8.50
CA GLY A 145 5.89 2.67 -7.85
C GLY A 145 5.99 1.16 -7.89
N ASP A 146 6.70 0.58 -6.95
CA ASP A 146 6.95 -0.86 -6.81
C ASP A 146 6.33 -1.48 -5.55
N SER A 147 5.74 -0.67 -4.67
CA SER A 147 4.83 -1.17 -3.63
C SER A 147 3.73 -2.03 -4.24
N VAL A 148 3.22 -3.02 -3.52
CA VAL A 148 2.34 -4.05 -4.09
C VAL A 148 0.91 -3.96 -3.60
N ILE A 149 -0.05 -4.25 -4.48
CA ILE A 149 -1.44 -4.57 -4.13
C ILE A 149 -1.77 -5.97 -4.63
N MET A 150 -2.27 -6.83 -3.73
CA MET A 150 -2.68 -8.20 -4.06
C MET A 150 -4.13 -8.46 -3.64
N LEU A 151 -4.89 -9.15 -4.49
CA LEU A 151 -6.18 -9.75 -4.11
C LEU A 151 -6.04 -11.27 -4.07
N ILE A 152 -6.07 -11.84 -2.88
CA ILE A 152 -5.77 -13.25 -2.60
C ILE A 152 -7.04 -13.98 -2.20
N GLY A 153 -7.38 -15.03 -2.96
CA GLY A 153 -8.50 -15.91 -2.65
C GLY A 153 -8.16 -16.92 -1.54
N GLN A 154 -9.17 -17.37 -0.79
CA GLN A 154 -8.99 -18.32 0.32
C GLN A 154 -8.30 -19.64 -0.07
N ARG A 155 -8.35 -20.04 -1.35
CA ARG A 155 -7.66 -21.23 -1.87
C ARG A 155 -6.21 -20.98 -2.26
N GLY A 156 -5.68 -19.77 -2.01
CA GLY A 156 -4.33 -19.39 -2.39
C GLY A 156 -4.19 -18.89 -3.84
N LYS A 157 -5.31 -18.70 -4.57
CA LYS A 157 -5.25 -18.12 -5.91
C LYS A 157 -5.07 -16.59 -5.80
N ILE A 158 -4.02 -16.06 -6.39
CA ILE A 158 -3.90 -14.63 -6.65
C ILE A 158 -4.90 -14.28 -7.77
N LYS A 159 -5.88 -13.45 -7.45
CA LYS A 159 -6.90 -12.96 -8.38
C LYS A 159 -6.43 -11.71 -9.13
N PHE A 160 -5.55 -10.97 -8.49
CA PHE A 160 -4.94 -9.77 -9.00
C PHE A 160 -3.68 -9.45 -8.21
N GLN A 161 -2.69 -8.88 -8.89
CA GLN A 161 -1.48 -8.28 -8.33
C GLN A 161 -1.08 -7.10 -9.21
N THR A 162 -0.61 -6.00 -8.63
CA THR A 162 0.01 -4.90 -9.36
C THR A 162 1.35 -5.31 -9.92
N LEU A 163 1.74 -4.72 -11.05
CA LEU A 163 3.05 -4.85 -11.63
C LEU A 163 3.96 -3.75 -11.07
N ALA A 164 5.10 -4.12 -10.48
CA ALA A 164 6.06 -3.14 -10.00
C ALA A 164 6.58 -2.26 -11.17
N HIS A 165 6.52 -0.95 -10.99
CA HIS A 165 7.07 0.01 -11.95
C HIS A 165 8.60 0.08 -11.84
N SER A 166 9.25 -1.00 -12.21
CA SER A 166 10.70 -1.16 -12.18
C SER A 166 11.19 -1.92 -13.41
N PRO A 167 12.44 -1.72 -13.84
CA PRO A 167 13.01 -2.52 -14.95
C PRO A 167 12.90 -4.03 -14.70
N ILE A 168 13.14 -4.45 -13.47
CA ILE A 168 13.06 -5.85 -13.05
C ILE A 168 11.62 -6.34 -13.05
N GLY A 169 10.66 -5.55 -12.56
CA GLY A 169 9.24 -5.89 -12.63
C GLY A 169 8.76 -6.14 -14.05
N TYR A 170 9.16 -5.29 -14.99
CA TYR A 170 8.84 -5.47 -16.42
C TYR A 170 9.54 -6.68 -17.04
N ALA A 171 10.76 -7.00 -16.61
CA ALA A 171 11.48 -8.19 -17.08
C ALA A 171 10.81 -9.49 -16.63
N VAL A 172 10.32 -9.54 -15.39
CA VAL A 172 9.56 -10.67 -14.86
C VAL A 172 8.23 -10.84 -15.58
N GLU A 173 7.45 -9.77 -15.72
CA GLU A 173 6.13 -9.80 -16.39
C GLU A 173 6.24 -10.24 -17.87
N SER A 174 7.29 -9.80 -18.55
CA SER A 174 7.56 -10.21 -19.95
C SER A 174 8.12 -11.63 -20.09
N GLY A 175 8.42 -12.29 -18.98
CA GLY A 175 9.05 -13.62 -18.97
C GLY A 175 10.52 -13.64 -19.38
N MET A 176 11.18 -12.47 -19.39
CA MET A 176 12.64 -12.36 -19.63
C MET A 176 13.46 -12.73 -18.39
N MET A 177 12.83 -12.75 -17.22
CA MET A 177 13.48 -13.09 -15.96
C MET A 177 12.51 -13.86 -15.07
N ASP A 178 12.99 -14.85 -14.34
CA ASP A 178 12.20 -15.55 -13.33
C ASP A 178 12.14 -14.75 -12.01
N GLU A 179 11.02 -14.86 -11.28
CA GLU A 179 10.83 -14.15 -10.00
C GLU A 179 11.95 -14.48 -8.98
N ALA A 180 12.43 -15.73 -8.99
CA ALA A 180 13.53 -16.16 -8.12
C ALA A 180 14.86 -15.46 -8.43
N ASP A 181 15.12 -15.14 -9.70
CA ASP A 181 16.31 -14.42 -10.12
C ASP A 181 16.17 -12.92 -9.88
N ALA A 182 14.97 -12.39 -10.08
CA ALA A 182 14.63 -10.99 -9.88
C ALA A 182 14.95 -10.50 -8.44
N ILE A 183 14.64 -11.32 -7.45
CA ILE A 183 14.86 -11.04 -6.02
C ILE A 183 16.35 -10.83 -5.68
N HIS A 184 17.25 -11.40 -6.46
CA HIS A 184 18.70 -11.29 -6.28
C HIS A 184 19.36 -10.29 -7.23
N HIS A 185 18.60 -9.63 -8.09
CA HIS A 185 19.15 -8.72 -9.10
C HIS A 185 19.65 -7.42 -8.46
N GLU A 186 20.81 -6.92 -8.93
CA GLU A 186 21.42 -5.70 -8.39
C GLU A 186 20.55 -4.45 -8.61
N GLU A 187 19.82 -4.39 -9.73
CA GLU A 187 18.97 -3.24 -10.09
C GLU A 187 17.53 -3.34 -9.54
N ARG A 188 17.23 -4.28 -8.62
CA ARG A 188 15.87 -4.43 -8.05
C ARG A 188 15.37 -3.20 -7.29
N HIS A 189 16.29 -2.30 -6.90
CA HIS A 189 16.00 -1.05 -6.21
C HIS A 189 15.63 0.12 -7.14
N LEU A 190 15.70 -0.08 -8.46
CA LEU A 190 15.40 0.98 -9.43
C LEU A 190 13.89 1.05 -9.66
N ILE A 191 13.33 2.23 -9.44
CA ILE A 191 11.91 2.52 -9.67
C ILE A 191 11.80 3.48 -10.86
N SER A 192 10.90 3.19 -11.78
CA SER A 192 10.73 3.95 -13.03
C SER A 192 9.55 4.92 -13.03
N ASN A 193 8.71 4.90 -11.99
CA ASN A 193 7.52 5.74 -11.86
C ASN A 193 7.23 6.03 -10.39
N VAL A 194 7.25 7.29 -9.99
CA VAL A 194 7.10 7.73 -8.59
C VAL A 194 6.27 9.01 -8.49
N ILE A 195 5.67 9.24 -7.35
CA ILE A 195 5.16 10.55 -6.91
C ILE A 195 6.36 11.46 -6.66
N GLY A 196 6.31 12.69 -7.12
CA GLY A 196 7.44 13.62 -7.12
C GLY A 196 8.18 13.67 -8.45
N SER A 197 7.60 13.10 -9.52
CA SER A 197 8.14 13.14 -10.88
C SER A 197 7.23 13.93 -11.84
N THR A 198 7.82 14.72 -12.72
CA THR A 198 7.08 15.39 -13.81
C THR A 198 6.52 14.41 -14.84
N GLU A 199 7.05 13.18 -14.88
CA GLU A 199 6.62 12.10 -15.78
C GLU A 199 5.77 11.05 -15.07
N MET A 200 5.30 11.34 -13.85
CA MET A 200 4.44 10.44 -13.07
C MET A 200 3.22 10.01 -13.87
N ARG A 201 2.92 8.71 -13.81
CA ARG A 201 1.75 8.10 -14.46
C ARG A 201 0.94 7.31 -13.45
N ILE A 202 -0.37 7.51 -13.46
CA ILE A 202 -1.30 6.75 -12.61
C ILE A 202 -1.70 5.48 -13.35
N GLU A 203 -1.31 4.31 -12.83
CA GLU A 203 -1.85 3.04 -13.29
C GLU A 203 -3.16 2.76 -12.55
N MET A 204 -4.26 2.70 -13.26
CA MET A 204 -5.59 2.43 -12.72
C MET A 204 -6.06 1.05 -13.15
N GLY A 205 -6.29 0.18 -12.18
CA GLY A 205 -6.82 -1.16 -12.44
C GLY A 205 -8.33 -1.16 -12.74
N PRO A 206 -8.83 -2.23 -13.36
CA PRO A 206 -10.28 -2.43 -13.54
C PRO A 206 -10.94 -2.74 -12.18
N VAL A 207 -12.24 -2.44 -12.09
CA VAL A 207 -13.06 -2.86 -10.93
C VAL A 207 -13.09 -4.39 -10.85
N ARG A 208 -12.77 -4.94 -9.68
CA ARG A 208 -12.73 -6.37 -9.43
C ARG A 208 -13.66 -6.76 -8.30
N LYS A 209 -14.33 -7.89 -8.45
CA LYS A 209 -15.18 -8.45 -7.40
C LYS A 209 -14.35 -9.12 -6.32
N MET A 210 -14.63 -8.76 -5.07
CA MET A 210 -14.01 -9.32 -3.88
C MET A 210 -15.01 -10.23 -3.16
N ALA A 211 -14.74 -11.53 -3.14
CA ALA A 211 -15.57 -12.50 -2.45
C ALA A 211 -15.36 -12.46 -0.95
N TYR A 212 -16.29 -13.04 -0.19
CA TYR A 212 -16.08 -13.24 1.23
C TYR A 212 -14.77 -14.01 1.50
N ARG A 213 -14.02 -13.53 2.49
CA ARG A 213 -12.72 -14.10 2.91
C ARG A 213 -11.60 -13.97 1.86
N ASP A 214 -11.80 -13.28 0.75
CA ASP A 214 -10.67 -12.80 -0.02
C ASP A 214 -9.90 -11.81 0.84
N THR A 215 -8.58 -11.83 0.74
CA THR A 215 -7.73 -10.85 1.41
C THR A 215 -7.22 -9.87 0.37
N LEU A 216 -7.51 -8.61 0.56
CA LEU A 216 -6.85 -7.50 -0.13
C LEU A 216 -5.66 -7.11 0.72
N LEU A 217 -4.47 -7.05 0.12
CA LEU A 217 -3.20 -6.71 0.75
C LEU A 217 -2.55 -5.57 -0.03
N LEU A 218 -2.13 -4.53 0.68
CA LEU A 218 -1.24 -3.48 0.19
C LEU A 218 0.04 -3.54 1.04
N SER A 219 1.20 -3.35 0.43
CA SER A 219 2.46 -3.34 1.16
C SER A 219 3.52 -2.52 0.44
N SER A 220 4.45 -1.91 1.21
CA SER A 220 5.74 -1.45 0.70
C SER A 220 6.61 -2.61 0.23
N ASP A 221 7.73 -2.31 -0.43
CA ASP A 221 8.67 -3.32 -0.95
C ASP A 221 9.34 -4.13 0.16
N GLY A 222 9.45 -3.60 1.39
CA GLY A 222 9.97 -4.30 2.55
C GLY A 222 9.28 -5.65 2.85
N LEU A 223 8.08 -5.90 2.33
CA LEU A 223 7.45 -7.22 2.39
C LEU A 223 7.94 -8.14 1.27
N VAL A 224 7.81 -7.71 0.01
CA VAL A 224 8.07 -8.55 -1.17
C VAL A 224 9.55 -8.74 -1.44
N ASP A 225 10.40 -7.85 -0.94
CA ASP A 225 11.86 -8.00 -0.95
C ASP A 225 12.38 -8.99 0.10
N ASN A 226 11.50 -9.45 1.00
CA ASN A 226 11.87 -10.37 2.08
C ASN A 226 11.06 -11.67 2.11
N LEU A 227 9.88 -11.71 1.49
CA LEU A 227 9.05 -12.91 1.42
C LEU A 227 8.68 -13.23 -0.03
N LEU A 228 8.78 -14.51 -0.39
CA LEU A 228 8.31 -14.99 -1.69
C LEU A 228 6.78 -14.87 -1.79
N THR A 229 6.27 -14.68 -3.00
CA THR A 229 4.84 -14.54 -3.27
C THR A 229 4.01 -15.70 -2.69
N GLU A 230 4.48 -16.94 -2.79
CA GLU A 230 3.79 -18.11 -2.24
C GLU A 230 3.73 -18.07 -0.70
N GLU A 231 4.76 -17.54 -0.04
CA GLU A 231 4.79 -17.41 1.41
C GLU A 231 3.79 -16.34 1.88
N ILE A 232 3.71 -15.20 1.19
CA ILE A 232 2.72 -14.15 1.45
C ILE A 232 1.31 -14.71 1.30
N VAL A 233 1.04 -15.41 0.20
CA VAL A 233 -0.25 -16.03 -0.08
C VAL A 233 -0.63 -17.03 1.00
N GLU A 234 0.28 -17.92 1.40
CA GLU A 234 -0.03 -18.95 2.40
C GLU A 234 -0.37 -18.36 3.78
N ARG A 235 0.26 -17.27 4.15
CA ARG A 235 -0.01 -16.56 5.41
C ARG A 235 -1.32 -15.77 5.38
N CYS A 236 -1.65 -15.17 4.23
CA CYS A 236 -2.83 -14.31 4.08
C CYS A 236 -4.13 -15.04 3.83
N ARG A 237 -4.10 -16.21 3.21
CA ARG A 237 -5.30 -16.86 2.68
C ARG A 237 -6.25 -17.43 3.74
N LYS A 238 -5.79 -17.66 4.99
CA LYS A 238 -6.56 -18.32 6.05
C LYS A 238 -6.33 -17.70 7.43
N GLY A 239 -7.28 -17.98 8.32
CA GLY A 239 -7.21 -17.58 9.72
C GLY A 239 -7.62 -16.13 9.98
N PRO A 240 -7.53 -15.65 11.22
CA PRO A 240 -7.83 -14.26 11.57
C PRO A 240 -6.87 -13.29 10.87
N LEU A 241 -7.42 -12.23 10.26
CA LEU A 241 -6.64 -11.26 9.51
C LEU A 241 -5.51 -10.61 10.32
N PRO A 242 -5.73 -10.19 11.59
CA PRO A 242 -4.65 -9.60 12.38
C PRO A 242 -3.46 -10.53 12.57
N ARG A 243 -3.72 -11.82 12.83
CA ARG A 243 -2.65 -12.82 12.97
C ARG A 243 -1.91 -13.08 11.65
N ALA A 244 -2.60 -12.95 10.51
CA ALA A 244 -1.97 -13.07 9.20
C ALA A 244 -0.98 -11.91 8.98
N VAL A 245 -1.39 -10.68 9.24
CA VAL A 245 -0.54 -9.48 9.14
C VAL A 245 0.65 -9.58 10.11
N GLU A 246 0.40 -9.93 11.37
CA GLU A 246 1.47 -10.10 12.37
C GLU A 246 2.54 -11.12 11.93
N ARG A 247 2.11 -12.26 11.35
CA ARG A 247 3.04 -13.28 10.83
C ARG A 247 3.85 -12.76 9.66
N LEU A 248 3.21 -12.08 8.70
CA LEU A 248 3.91 -11.49 7.55
C LEU A 248 5.04 -10.57 8.00
N VAL A 249 4.71 -9.64 8.88
CA VAL A 249 5.65 -8.65 9.40
C VAL A 249 6.77 -9.32 10.22
N THR A 250 6.41 -10.28 11.08
CA THR A 250 7.39 -11.02 11.90
C THR A 250 8.36 -11.81 11.03
N ASP A 251 7.85 -12.53 10.03
CA ASP A 251 8.68 -13.38 9.17
C ASP A 251 9.59 -12.54 8.26
N ALA A 252 9.07 -11.43 7.70
CA ALA A 252 9.87 -10.50 6.90
C ALA A 252 11.00 -9.89 7.75
N ARG A 253 10.66 -9.37 8.94
CA ARG A 253 11.66 -8.81 9.85
C ARG A 253 12.74 -9.83 10.27
N GLN A 254 12.34 -11.06 10.57
CA GLN A 254 13.33 -12.11 10.89
C GLN A 254 14.28 -12.41 9.74
N ARG A 255 13.84 -12.27 8.48
CA ARG A 255 14.71 -12.39 7.31
C ARG A 255 15.67 -11.24 7.18
N MET A 256 15.17 -10.00 7.34
CA MET A 256 16.01 -8.80 7.37
C MET A 256 17.14 -8.93 8.39
N GLU A 257 16.83 -9.39 9.62
CA GLU A 257 17.79 -9.57 10.71
C GLU A 257 18.80 -10.70 10.48
N ARG A 258 18.40 -11.77 9.79
CA ARG A 258 19.29 -12.91 9.49
C ARG A 258 20.22 -12.68 8.31
N GLY A 259 19.90 -11.72 7.47
CA GLY A 259 20.59 -11.47 6.21
C GLY A 259 20.35 -12.53 5.14
N PRO A 260 20.89 -12.34 3.93
CA PRO A 260 20.70 -13.23 2.80
C PRO A 260 21.23 -14.63 3.12
N ASN A 261 20.39 -15.64 2.91
CA ASN A 261 20.72 -17.06 3.11
C ASN A 261 20.26 -17.91 1.93
N GLY A 262 21.11 -18.05 0.95
CA GLY A 262 20.95 -18.98 -0.18
C GLY A 262 19.70 -18.70 -1.03
N SER A 263 18.61 -19.39 -0.73
CA SER A 263 17.38 -19.38 -1.52
C SER A 263 16.32 -18.37 -1.03
N HIS A 264 16.61 -17.61 0.02
CA HIS A 264 15.64 -16.67 0.60
C HIS A 264 16.07 -15.22 0.42
N PRO A 265 15.15 -14.34 -0.05
CA PRO A 265 15.44 -12.94 -0.17
C PRO A 265 15.65 -12.31 1.20
N SER A 266 16.51 -11.29 1.25
CA SER A 266 16.69 -10.45 2.43
C SER A 266 17.20 -9.08 2.00
N LYS A 267 16.44 -8.04 2.35
CA LYS A 267 16.79 -6.63 2.18
C LYS A 267 16.24 -5.89 3.39
N PRO A 268 17.10 -5.41 4.32
CA PRO A 268 16.63 -4.55 5.41
C PRO A 268 15.98 -3.29 4.84
N ASP A 269 14.70 -3.10 5.13
CA ASP A 269 13.92 -1.94 4.73
C ASP A 269 12.80 -1.66 5.72
N ASP A 270 12.19 -0.48 5.65
CA ASP A 270 10.94 -0.19 6.33
C ASP A 270 9.85 -1.11 5.76
N LEU A 271 8.91 -1.47 6.58
CA LEU A 271 7.89 -2.46 6.22
C LEU A 271 6.51 -2.01 6.66
N THR A 272 5.65 -1.78 5.71
CA THR A 272 4.25 -1.44 5.96
C THR A 272 3.30 -2.38 5.23
N VAL A 273 2.32 -2.89 5.97
CA VAL A 273 1.28 -3.79 5.45
C VAL A 273 -0.09 -3.28 5.86
N VAL A 274 -0.96 -3.08 4.88
CA VAL A 274 -2.39 -2.83 5.07
C VAL A 274 -3.16 -3.99 4.47
N ALA A 275 -3.94 -4.70 5.27
CA ALA A 275 -4.75 -5.81 4.79
C ALA A 275 -6.22 -5.59 5.13
N PHE A 276 -7.12 -6.00 4.22
CA PHE A 276 -8.56 -5.94 4.43
C PHE A 276 -9.22 -7.27 4.08
N ARG A 277 -10.26 -7.61 4.84
CA ARG A 277 -11.12 -8.76 4.57
C ARG A 277 -12.55 -8.44 4.92
N ARG A 278 -13.47 -8.73 4.00
CA ARG A 278 -14.91 -8.55 4.25
C ARG A 278 -15.40 -9.50 5.35
N SER A 279 -16.22 -8.95 6.25
CA SER A 279 -17.01 -9.75 7.20
C SER A 279 -18.30 -10.28 6.53
N ARG A 280 -18.88 -11.33 7.10
CA ARG A 280 -20.18 -11.83 6.63
C ARG A 280 -21.30 -10.94 7.12
#